data_f85c0deb0745acd44ec457f6571147ff
#
_entry.id   f85c0deb0745acd44ec457f6571147ff
#
_cell.length_a   1.000
_cell.length_b   1.000
_cell.length_c   1.000
_cell.angle_alpha   90.00
_cell.angle_beta   90.00
_cell.angle_gamma   90.00
#
_symmetry.space_group_name_H-M   'P 1'
#
loop_
_entity.id
_entity.type
_entity.pdbx_description
1 polymer ?
#
loop_
_entity_poly.entity_id
_entity_poly.type
_entity_poly.pdbx_seq_one_letter_code
_entity_poly.pdbx_strand_id
1 'polypeptide(L)'
;MIRLLSFFIFSSIIGCASYNTNKYIIELNSSKFFPNDTLEVNIKSNKSYPIPKSQIFLNGKKIDSVYPLSSLKLGYHEIQVEIINQGKKTKLKDNFVLYAKDPPKLYSYKIINTYPHDETSYTQGLEFNKNILFESTGLRGKSKIRSLNYKTGEIISEIKLNDKYFGEGLSIMNNKIYQLTWQEDIGFIYDIN
;
A
#
# COMPACT_ATOMS: atom_id res chain seq x y z
N MET A 1 -38.50 46.47 39.64
CA MET A 1 -38.57 44.99 39.47
C MET A 1 -38.50 44.68 37.99
N ILE A 2 -37.31 44.34 37.50
CA ILE A 2 -37.07 43.99 36.08
C ILE A 2 -36.94 42.47 36.01
N ARG A 3 -37.85 41.82 35.30
CA ARG A 3 -37.79 40.37 35.03
C ARG A 3 -36.91 40.13 33.80
N LEU A 4 -35.76 39.48 33.98
CA LEU A 4 -34.94 38.94 32.88
C LEU A 4 -35.60 37.65 32.36
N LEU A 5 -35.95 37.63 31.08
CA LEU A 5 -36.39 36.44 30.36
C LEU A 5 -35.16 35.81 29.72
N SER A 6 -34.71 34.67 30.28
CA SER A 6 -33.65 33.85 29.67
C SER A 6 -34.23 33.04 28.53
N PHE A 7 -33.77 33.34 27.31
CA PHE A 7 -34.04 32.54 26.12
C PHE A 7 -33.02 31.41 26.03
N PHE A 8 -33.44 30.18 26.31
CA PHE A 8 -32.61 28.96 26.05
C PHE A 8 -32.76 28.61 24.57
N ILE A 9 -31.68 28.86 23.79
CA ILE A 9 -31.57 28.35 22.41
C ILE A 9 -31.15 26.89 22.50
N PHE A 10 -32.07 25.99 22.21
CA PHE A 10 -31.80 24.57 22.05
C PHE A 10 -31.18 24.36 20.65
N SER A 11 -29.88 24.31 20.59
CA SER A 11 -29.13 23.95 19.38
C SER A 11 -29.28 22.45 19.16
N SER A 12 -30.21 22.05 18.32
CA SER A 12 -30.32 20.67 17.82
C SER A 12 -29.18 20.41 16.87
N ILE A 13 -28.15 19.67 17.33
CA ILE A 13 -27.12 19.10 16.49
C ILE A 13 -27.79 17.98 15.66
N ILE A 14 -28.18 18.31 14.44
CA ILE A 14 -28.59 17.32 13.45
C ILE A 14 -27.26 16.64 12.99
N GLY A 15 -26.96 15.54 13.64
CA GLY A 15 -25.88 14.64 13.16
C GLY A 15 -26.31 14.10 11.79
N CYS A 16 -25.67 14.54 10.72
CA CYS A 16 -25.77 13.91 9.41
C CYS A 16 -25.15 12.49 9.53
N ALA A 17 -25.95 11.52 9.93
CA ALA A 17 -25.66 10.13 9.64
C ALA A 17 -25.73 10.00 8.11
N SER A 18 -24.60 9.81 7.45
CA SER A 18 -24.57 9.44 6.03
C SER A 18 -25.20 8.05 5.90
N TYR A 19 -26.49 8.01 5.67
CA TYR A 19 -27.19 6.79 5.29
C TYR A 19 -26.61 6.35 3.95
N ASN A 20 -25.94 5.19 3.96
CA ASN A 20 -25.46 4.54 2.74
C ASN A 20 -26.70 4.13 1.93
N THR A 21 -27.12 5.00 1.00
CA THR A 21 -28.35 4.89 0.22
C THR A 21 -28.21 3.99 -1.01
N ASN A 22 -27.20 3.13 -1.05
CA ASN A 22 -27.07 2.18 -2.15
C ASN A 22 -28.20 1.17 -2.08
N LYS A 23 -29.20 1.36 -2.95
CA LYS A 23 -30.34 0.47 -3.14
C LYS A 23 -29.93 -0.96 -3.47
N TYR A 24 -28.77 -1.11 -4.07
CA TYR A 24 -28.17 -2.36 -4.52
C TYR A 24 -26.76 -2.51 -4.01
N ILE A 25 -26.33 -3.76 -3.75
CA ILE A 25 -24.96 -4.13 -3.35
C ILE A 25 -24.45 -5.24 -4.26
N ILE A 26 -23.13 -5.32 -4.41
CA ILE A 26 -22.45 -6.46 -5.04
C ILE A 26 -22.23 -7.51 -3.96
N GLU A 27 -22.45 -8.78 -4.29
CA GLU A 27 -22.11 -9.93 -3.46
C GLU A 27 -21.28 -10.90 -4.30
N LEU A 28 -20.11 -11.24 -3.79
CA LEU A 28 -19.23 -12.24 -4.40
C LEU A 28 -19.42 -13.58 -3.67
N ASN A 29 -19.22 -14.67 -4.40
CA ASN A 29 -19.36 -16.03 -3.85
C ASN A 29 -18.26 -16.41 -2.84
N SER A 30 -17.17 -15.62 -2.73
CA SER A 30 -16.08 -15.83 -1.75
C SER A 30 -15.44 -14.52 -1.33
N SER A 31 -14.79 -14.50 -0.17
CA SER A 31 -13.89 -13.42 0.28
C SER A 31 -12.42 -13.67 -0.11
N LYS A 32 -12.09 -14.90 -0.55
CA LYS A 32 -10.74 -15.30 -0.98
C LYS A 32 -10.84 -16.09 -2.27
N PHE A 33 -10.04 -15.73 -3.25
CA PHE A 33 -10.02 -16.35 -4.56
C PHE A 33 -8.62 -16.85 -4.94
N PHE A 34 -8.59 -17.96 -5.66
CA PHE A 34 -7.39 -18.60 -6.21
C PHE A 34 -7.54 -18.80 -7.73
N PRO A 35 -6.45 -19.02 -8.50
CA PRO A 35 -6.51 -19.08 -9.98
C PRO A 35 -7.48 -20.13 -10.56
N ASN A 36 -7.73 -21.21 -9.85
CA ASN A 36 -8.65 -22.27 -10.33
C ASN A 36 -10.11 -22.04 -9.91
N ASP A 37 -10.39 -20.95 -9.19
CA ASP A 37 -11.75 -20.63 -8.79
C ASP A 37 -12.53 -19.95 -9.92
N THR A 38 -13.83 -19.93 -9.72
CA THR A 38 -14.77 -19.18 -10.54
C THR A 38 -15.34 -18.04 -9.71
N LEU A 39 -15.29 -16.85 -10.24
CA LEU A 39 -15.94 -15.67 -9.66
C LEU A 39 -17.42 -15.71 -10.04
N GLU A 40 -18.29 -15.56 -9.03
CA GLU A 40 -19.70 -15.29 -9.23
C GLU A 40 -20.03 -13.92 -8.66
N VAL A 41 -20.59 -13.05 -9.50
CA VAL A 41 -20.97 -11.69 -9.14
C VAL A 41 -22.49 -11.61 -9.08
N ASN A 42 -23.01 -11.48 -7.88
CA ASN A 42 -24.43 -11.32 -7.61
C ASN A 42 -24.77 -9.88 -7.21
N ILE A 43 -25.96 -9.43 -7.59
CA ILE A 43 -26.47 -8.12 -7.19
C ILE A 43 -27.64 -8.36 -6.23
N LYS A 44 -27.52 -7.83 -5.02
CA LYS A 44 -28.62 -7.85 -4.03
C LYS A 44 -29.25 -6.50 -3.86
N SER A 45 -30.51 -6.50 -3.51
CA SER A 45 -31.29 -5.32 -3.17
C SER A 45 -31.54 -5.25 -1.66
N ASN A 46 -31.32 -4.09 -1.05
CA ASN A 46 -31.50 -3.90 0.39
C ASN A 46 -32.97 -3.95 0.86
N LYS A 47 -33.94 -3.86 -0.05
CA LYS A 47 -35.38 -3.79 0.29
C LYS A 47 -36.24 -4.59 -0.70
N SER A 48 -35.77 -5.73 -1.17
CA SER A 48 -36.51 -6.58 -2.13
C SER A 48 -36.96 -5.86 -3.40
N TYR A 49 -36.26 -4.81 -3.82
CA TYR A 49 -36.53 -4.16 -5.10
C TYR A 49 -36.16 -5.09 -6.25
N PRO A 50 -36.90 -5.05 -7.37
CA PRO A 50 -36.50 -5.78 -8.57
C PRO A 50 -35.07 -5.38 -9.00
N ILE A 51 -34.26 -6.38 -9.38
CA ILE A 51 -32.92 -6.12 -9.89
C ILE A 51 -33.02 -5.77 -11.38
N PRO A 52 -32.66 -4.54 -11.79
CA PRO A 52 -32.73 -4.12 -13.17
C PRO A 52 -31.63 -4.78 -14.03
N LYS A 53 -31.72 -4.57 -15.34
CA LYS A 53 -30.62 -4.97 -16.24
C LYS A 53 -29.30 -4.35 -15.77
N SER A 54 -28.29 -5.17 -15.68
CA SER A 54 -26.96 -4.77 -15.24
C SER A 54 -25.89 -5.26 -16.20
N GLN A 55 -24.75 -4.59 -16.16
CA GLN A 55 -23.53 -5.01 -16.86
C GLN A 55 -22.40 -5.09 -15.85
N ILE A 56 -21.62 -6.14 -15.91
CA ILE A 56 -20.53 -6.42 -14.98
C ILE A 56 -19.20 -6.23 -15.72
N PHE A 57 -18.26 -5.58 -15.05
CA PHE A 57 -16.92 -5.33 -15.58
C PHE A 57 -15.89 -5.78 -14.55
N LEU A 58 -14.87 -6.48 -15.02
CA LEU A 58 -13.70 -6.88 -14.27
C LEU A 58 -12.48 -6.17 -14.86
N ASN A 59 -11.80 -5.34 -14.06
CA ASN A 59 -10.69 -4.49 -14.51
C ASN A 59 -11.02 -3.68 -15.79
N GLY A 60 -12.26 -3.16 -15.88
CA GLY A 60 -12.75 -2.41 -17.03
C GLY A 60 -13.21 -3.24 -18.23
N LYS A 61 -12.98 -4.55 -18.26
CA LYS A 61 -13.45 -5.45 -19.32
C LYS A 61 -14.82 -6.03 -18.93
N LYS A 62 -15.78 -5.98 -19.84
CA LYS A 62 -17.11 -6.59 -19.64
C LYS A 62 -16.99 -8.11 -19.53
N ILE A 63 -17.65 -8.68 -18.52
CA ILE A 63 -17.72 -10.12 -18.25
C ILE A 63 -19.16 -10.56 -17.99
N ASP A 64 -19.38 -11.87 -18.00
CA ASP A 64 -20.63 -12.48 -17.50
C ASP A 64 -20.63 -12.54 -15.96
N SER A 65 -21.77 -12.85 -15.35
CA SER A 65 -21.92 -12.97 -13.90
C SER A 65 -21.10 -14.12 -13.30
N VAL A 66 -20.68 -15.06 -14.13
CA VAL A 66 -19.81 -16.19 -13.78
C VAL A 66 -18.55 -16.08 -14.65
N TYR A 67 -17.38 -16.01 -14.04
CA TYR A 67 -16.12 -15.79 -14.75
C TYR A 67 -14.98 -16.64 -14.17
N PRO A 68 -14.27 -17.45 -15.00
CA PRO A 68 -13.12 -18.24 -14.54
C PRO A 68 -11.90 -17.34 -14.29
N LEU A 69 -11.21 -17.55 -13.16
CA LEU A 69 -10.09 -16.69 -12.74
C LEU A 69 -8.72 -17.16 -13.26
N SER A 70 -8.65 -18.28 -13.95
CA SER A 70 -7.39 -18.93 -14.37
C SER A 70 -6.50 -18.07 -15.28
N SER A 71 -7.09 -17.11 -16.00
CA SER A 71 -6.36 -16.21 -16.92
C SER A 71 -5.90 -14.90 -16.26
N LEU A 72 -6.28 -14.65 -15.02
CA LEU A 72 -5.94 -13.43 -14.32
C LEU A 72 -4.56 -13.51 -13.65
N LYS A 73 -3.89 -12.37 -13.54
CA LYS A 73 -2.68 -12.24 -12.72
C LYS A 73 -3.04 -12.27 -11.25
N LEU A 74 -2.12 -12.73 -10.40
CA LEU A 74 -2.29 -12.61 -8.95
C LEU A 74 -2.35 -11.15 -8.53
N GLY A 75 -3.06 -10.88 -7.43
CA GLY A 75 -3.17 -9.54 -6.85
C GLY A 75 -4.58 -8.97 -6.92
N TYR A 76 -4.67 -7.65 -6.89
CA TYR A 76 -5.91 -6.88 -6.78
C TYR A 76 -6.67 -6.81 -8.09
N HIS A 77 -8.00 -6.99 -8.01
CA HIS A 77 -8.93 -6.87 -9.14
C HIS A 77 -10.14 -6.02 -8.75
N GLU A 78 -10.50 -5.07 -9.61
CA GLU A 78 -11.69 -4.23 -9.44
C GLU A 78 -12.90 -4.85 -10.17
N ILE A 79 -14.04 -4.89 -9.49
CA ILE A 79 -15.35 -5.20 -10.07
C ILE A 79 -16.16 -3.92 -10.13
N GLN A 80 -16.76 -3.64 -11.28
CA GLN A 80 -17.73 -2.59 -11.45
C GLN A 80 -19.03 -3.19 -12.00
N VAL A 81 -20.15 -2.85 -11.36
CA VAL A 81 -21.49 -3.19 -11.86
C VAL A 81 -22.21 -1.92 -12.25
N GLU A 82 -22.67 -1.86 -13.50
CA GLU A 82 -23.49 -0.77 -14.01
C GLU A 82 -24.94 -1.23 -14.05
N ILE A 83 -25.78 -0.56 -13.26
CA ILE A 83 -27.23 -0.82 -13.18
C ILE A 83 -27.96 0.28 -13.94
N ILE A 84 -28.86 -0.12 -14.86
CA ILE A 84 -29.69 0.82 -15.61
C ILE A 84 -31.13 0.67 -15.14
N ASN A 85 -31.62 1.67 -14.45
CA ASN A 85 -32.99 1.72 -13.95
C ASN A 85 -33.69 3.00 -14.42
N GLN A 86 -34.79 2.86 -15.18
CA GLN A 86 -35.59 3.99 -15.72
C GLN A 86 -34.70 5.06 -16.40
N GLY A 87 -33.73 4.62 -17.20
CA GLY A 87 -32.80 5.52 -17.90
C GLY A 87 -31.66 6.10 -17.04
N LYS A 88 -31.70 5.92 -15.72
CA LYS A 88 -30.61 6.35 -14.81
C LYS A 88 -29.58 5.24 -14.64
N LYS A 89 -28.31 5.58 -14.90
CA LYS A 89 -27.18 4.68 -14.73
C LYS A 89 -26.57 4.86 -13.32
N THR A 90 -26.46 3.77 -12.57
CA THR A 90 -25.79 3.71 -11.26
C THR A 90 -24.61 2.78 -11.37
N LYS A 91 -23.44 3.18 -10.84
CA LYS A 91 -22.23 2.35 -10.78
C LYS A 91 -22.01 1.90 -9.34
N LEU A 92 -21.85 0.60 -9.17
CA LEU A 92 -21.35 -0.02 -7.94
C LEU A 92 -19.93 -0.48 -8.16
N LYS A 93 -19.10 -0.44 -7.14
CA LYS A 93 -17.73 -0.94 -7.17
C LYS A 93 -17.49 -1.87 -6.01
N ASP A 94 -16.73 -2.91 -6.27
CA ASP A 94 -16.20 -3.85 -5.30
C ASP A 94 -14.83 -4.33 -5.77
N ASN A 95 -14.13 -5.12 -4.98
CA ASN A 95 -12.82 -5.64 -5.32
C ASN A 95 -12.58 -6.99 -4.65
N PHE A 96 -11.63 -7.74 -5.20
CA PHE A 96 -11.08 -8.92 -4.55
C PHE A 96 -9.58 -9.05 -4.83
N VAL A 97 -8.94 -9.88 -4.02
CA VAL A 97 -7.54 -10.26 -4.23
C VAL A 97 -7.48 -11.72 -4.69
N LEU A 98 -6.80 -11.94 -5.83
CA LEU A 98 -6.49 -13.28 -6.32
C LEU A 98 -5.17 -13.73 -5.70
N TYR A 99 -5.23 -14.70 -4.79
CA TYR A 99 -4.08 -15.22 -4.05
C TYR A 99 -3.37 -16.32 -4.83
N ALA A 100 -2.07 -16.49 -4.59
CA ALA A 100 -1.35 -17.68 -5.04
C ALA A 100 -1.92 -18.91 -4.33
N LYS A 101 -2.10 -20.01 -5.08
CA LYS A 101 -2.60 -21.27 -4.54
C LYS A 101 -1.60 -21.89 -3.56
N ASP A 102 -0.34 -21.87 -3.96
CA ASP A 102 0.73 -22.47 -3.17
C ASP A 102 1.54 -21.38 -2.44
N PRO A 103 1.94 -21.63 -1.18
CA PRO A 103 2.83 -20.71 -0.48
C PRO A 103 4.20 -20.66 -1.17
N PRO A 104 4.98 -19.58 -0.99
CA PRO A 104 6.34 -19.52 -1.51
C PRO A 104 7.18 -20.63 -0.89
N LYS A 105 8.11 -21.18 -1.70
CA LYS A 105 9.09 -22.15 -1.20
C LYS A 105 10.02 -21.47 -0.21
N LEU A 106 10.05 -21.98 1.02
CA LEU A 106 11.00 -21.54 2.02
C LEU A 106 12.38 -22.12 1.73
N TYR A 107 13.39 -21.28 1.67
CA TYR A 107 14.79 -21.69 1.59
C TYR A 107 15.39 -21.72 2.99
N SER A 108 16.26 -22.71 3.23
CA SER A 108 17.14 -22.70 4.39
C SER A 108 18.33 -21.81 4.14
N TYR A 109 18.92 -21.28 5.19
CA TYR A 109 20.15 -20.50 5.11
C TYR A 109 21.16 -21.02 6.15
N LYS A 110 22.45 -20.74 5.91
CA LYS A 110 23.54 -20.97 6.84
C LYS A 110 24.28 -19.66 7.04
N ILE A 111 24.40 -19.24 8.30
CA ILE A 111 25.25 -18.10 8.66
C ILE A 111 26.71 -18.53 8.48
N ILE A 112 27.44 -17.82 7.62
CA ILE A 112 28.85 -18.09 7.35
C ILE A 112 29.73 -17.27 8.29
N ASN A 113 29.44 -15.98 8.45
CA ASN A 113 30.15 -15.05 9.29
C ASN A 113 29.21 -14.03 9.92
N THR A 114 29.64 -13.46 11.04
CA THR A 114 29.03 -12.30 11.70
C THR A 114 30.13 -11.28 11.95
N TYR A 115 29.83 -10.01 11.70
CA TYR A 115 30.78 -8.91 11.82
C TYR A 115 30.27 -7.83 12.76
N PRO A 116 31.17 -7.05 13.42
CA PRO A 116 30.76 -5.93 14.26
C PRO A 116 29.98 -4.89 13.48
N HIS A 117 28.96 -4.33 14.10
CA HIS A 117 28.14 -3.25 13.54
C HIS A 117 27.75 -2.26 14.66
N ASP A 118 27.56 -0.99 14.32
CA ASP A 118 27.10 0.04 15.25
C ASP A 118 25.63 -0.18 15.61
N GLU A 119 25.36 -0.55 16.85
CA GLU A 119 24.01 -0.84 17.36
C GLU A 119 23.07 0.36 17.31
N THR A 120 23.60 1.58 17.21
CA THR A 120 22.80 2.82 17.08
C THR A 120 22.36 3.09 15.64
N SER A 121 22.82 2.30 14.68
CA SER A 121 22.46 2.44 13.28
C SER A 121 21.05 1.92 13.01
N TYR A 122 20.23 2.78 12.47
CA TYR A 122 18.95 2.37 11.89
C TYR A 122 19.16 2.11 10.40
N THR A 123 19.76 0.96 10.08
CA THR A 123 20.18 0.60 8.72
C THR A 123 18.99 0.52 7.77
N GLN A 124 19.05 1.25 6.67
CA GLN A 124 18.06 1.28 5.60
C GLN A 124 18.59 0.75 4.27
N GLY A 125 19.90 0.73 4.08
CA GLY A 125 20.53 0.20 2.90
C GLY A 125 21.97 -0.22 3.15
N LEU A 126 22.37 -1.33 2.53
CA LEU A 126 23.72 -1.84 2.55
C LEU A 126 24.12 -2.28 1.14
N GLU A 127 25.26 -1.82 0.65
CA GLU A 127 25.81 -2.25 -0.62
C GLU A 127 27.34 -2.30 -0.58
N PHE A 128 27.90 -3.33 -1.16
CA PHE A 128 29.35 -3.45 -1.32
C PHE A 128 29.84 -2.77 -2.61
N ASN A 129 30.90 -1.99 -2.48
CA ASN A 129 31.73 -1.65 -3.63
C ASN A 129 33.16 -2.12 -3.34
N LYS A 130 33.61 -3.10 -4.09
CA LYS A 130 34.87 -3.82 -3.81
C LYS A 130 34.84 -4.40 -2.40
N ASN A 131 35.78 -3.99 -1.53
CA ASN A 131 35.91 -4.47 -0.14
C ASN A 131 35.36 -3.47 0.90
N ILE A 132 34.69 -2.40 0.48
CA ILE A 132 34.13 -1.38 1.33
C ILE A 132 32.62 -1.61 1.38
N LEU A 133 32.04 -1.61 2.56
CA LEU A 133 30.61 -1.63 2.77
C LEU A 133 30.08 -0.19 2.88
N PHE A 134 29.12 0.15 2.07
CA PHE A 134 28.39 1.41 2.16
C PHE A 134 27.06 1.18 2.87
N GLU A 135 26.73 2.08 3.77
CA GLU A 135 25.50 2.03 4.57
C GLU A 135 24.75 3.35 4.51
N SER A 136 23.45 3.26 4.29
CA SER A 136 22.50 4.35 4.51
C SER A 136 21.70 4.07 5.76
N THR A 137 21.58 5.06 6.66
CA THR A 137 20.80 4.95 7.88
C THR A 137 19.62 5.89 7.88
N GLY A 138 18.55 5.51 8.58
CA GLY A 138 17.34 6.31 8.77
C GLY A 138 17.34 7.10 10.07
N LEU A 139 16.16 7.58 10.45
CA LEU A 139 15.79 8.46 11.55
C LEU A 139 16.15 9.93 11.31
N ARG A 140 15.11 10.81 11.40
CA ARG A 140 15.30 12.26 11.29
C ARG A 140 16.24 12.77 12.35
N GLY A 141 17.18 13.61 11.95
CA GLY A 141 18.25 14.11 12.80
C GLY A 141 19.42 13.14 13.02
N LYS A 142 19.30 11.88 12.58
CA LYS A 142 20.33 10.84 12.74
C LYS A 142 20.74 10.16 11.43
N SER A 143 20.02 10.41 10.36
CA SER A 143 20.28 9.79 9.04
C SER A 143 21.64 10.13 8.50
N LYS A 144 22.31 9.15 7.95
CA LYS A 144 23.68 9.26 7.44
C LYS A 144 23.85 8.40 6.19
N ILE A 145 24.87 8.71 5.41
CA ILE A 145 25.48 7.80 4.48
C ILE A 145 26.94 7.61 4.90
N ARG A 146 27.43 6.39 4.94
CA ARG A 146 28.79 6.09 5.37
C ARG A 146 29.42 4.92 4.65
N SER A 147 30.73 4.93 4.58
CA SER A 147 31.54 3.79 4.16
C SER A 147 32.28 3.20 5.36
N LEU A 148 32.40 1.88 5.43
CA LEU A 148 32.99 1.20 6.56
C LEU A 148 33.75 -0.07 6.13
N ASN A 149 34.71 -0.44 6.96
CA ASN A 149 35.33 -1.73 6.91
C ASN A 149 34.38 -2.77 7.53
N TYR A 150 33.76 -3.60 6.71
CA TYR A 150 32.76 -4.55 7.19
C TYR A 150 33.28 -5.60 8.17
N LYS A 151 34.60 -5.89 8.16
CA LYS A 151 35.21 -6.87 9.07
C LYS A 151 35.42 -6.34 10.47
N THR A 152 35.72 -5.04 10.60
CA THR A 152 36.03 -4.39 11.90
C THR A 152 34.90 -3.52 12.41
N GLY A 153 33.94 -3.11 11.53
CA GLY A 153 32.92 -2.12 11.84
C GLY A 153 33.42 -0.67 11.84
N GLU A 154 34.72 -0.45 11.53
CA GLU A 154 35.34 0.88 11.53
C GLU A 154 34.76 1.76 10.41
N ILE A 155 34.34 2.97 10.76
CA ILE A 155 33.83 3.96 9.81
C ILE A 155 35.01 4.62 9.09
N ILE A 156 35.02 4.54 7.77
CA ILE A 156 36.05 5.14 6.91
C ILE A 156 35.64 6.58 6.56
N SER A 157 34.39 6.79 6.23
CA SER A 157 33.81 8.10 5.88
C SER A 157 32.34 8.15 6.25
N GLU A 158 31.85 9.32 6.63
CA GLU A 158 30.44 9.53 7.01
C GLU A 158 29.98 10.93 6.57
N ILE A 159 28.78 11.00 6.01
CA ILE A 159 28.06 12.24 5.71
C ILE A 159 26.71 12.20 6.40
N LYS A 160 26.45 13.15 7.30
CA LYS A 160 25.15 13.32 7.95
C LYS A 160 24.18 14.04 7.00
N LEU A 161 22.95 13.56 6.88
CA LEU A 161 21.88 14.24 6.19
C LEU A 161 21.37 15.42 7.05
N ASN A 162 20.74 16.40 6.38
CA ASN A 162 20.01 17.42 7.11
C ASN A 162 18.90 16.78 7.97
N ASP A 163 18.69 17.30 9.17
CA ASP A 163 17.82 16.72 10.21
C ASP A 163 16.37 16.52 9.77
N LYS A 164 15.91 17.22 8.74
CA LYS A 164 14.57 17.07 8.18
C LYS A 164 14.38 15.78 7.37
N TYR A 165 15.47 15.18 6.87
CA TYR A 165 15.39 13.99 6.03
C TYR A 165 15.48 12.70 6.84
N PHE A 166 14.74 11.72 6.40
CA PHE A 166 14.89 10.33 6.81
C PHE A 166 15.57 9.59 5.64
N GLY A 167 16.82 9.15 5.82
CA GLY A 167 17.53 8.37 4.80
C GLY A 167 16.93 6.98 4.64
N GLU A 168 16.84 6.53 3.41
CA GLU A 168 16.35 5.21 3.00
C GLU A 168 17.45 4.42 2.27
N GLY A 169 17.05 3.50 1.42
CA GLY A 169 17.94 2.64 0.66
C GLY A 169 19.00 3.40 -0.14
N LEU A 170 20.10 2.73 -0.40
CA LEU A 170 21.14 3.22 -1.30
C LEU A 170 21.39 2.23 -2.44
N SER A 171 21.95 2.72 -3.54
CA SER A 171 22.55 1.89 -4.58
C SER A 171 23.76 2.58 -5.19
N ILE A 172 24.73 1.77 -5.62
CA ILE A 172 25.99 2.24 -6.21
C ILE A 172 25.99 1.91 -7.70
N MET A 173 26.13 2.94 -8.54
CA MET A 173 26.19 2.78 -9.98
C MET A 173 27.09 3.86 -10.60
N ASN A 174 27.92 3.49 -11.55
CA ASN A 174 28.79 4.42 -12.28
C ASN A 174 29.64 5.35 -11.37
N ASN A 175 30.26 4.79 -10.34
CA ASN A 175 31.06 5.51 -9.33
C ASN A 175 30.28 6.59 -8.56
N LYS A 176 28.97 6.45 -8.47
CA LYS A 176 28.10 7.32 -7.69
C LYS A 176 27.25 6.51 -6.74
N ILE A 177 26.94 7.10 -5.60
CA ILE A 177 26.02 6.54 -4.60
C ILE A 177 24.71 7.29 -4.72
N TYR A 178 23.62 6.57 -4.89
CA TYR A 178 22.26 7.09 -4.93
C TYR A 178 21.58 6.71 -3.62
N GLN A 179 21.17 7.70 -2.84
CA GLN A 179 20.46 7.51 -1.58
C GLN A 179 19.05 8.09 -1.70
N LEU A 180 18.06 7.33 -1.29
CA LEU A 180 16.67 7.77 -1.24
C LEU A 180 16.31 8.36 0.12
N THR A 181 15.22 9.11 0.18
CA THR A 181 14.59 9.59 1.42
C THR A 181 13.16 9.09 1.52
N TRP A 182 12.65 8.98 2.77
CA TRP A 182 11.28 8.60 3.04
C TRP A 182 10.36 9.82 3.03
N GLN A 183 9.32 9.82 2.22
CA GLN A 183 8.25 10.85 2.14
C GLN A 183 8.64 12.24 1.61
N GLU A 184 9.91 12.56 1.37
CA GLU A 184 10.31 13.89 0.95
C GLU A 184 10.45 14.05 -0.58
N ASP A 185 10.19 13.00 -1.37
CA ASP A 185 10.31 12.97 -2.84
C ASP A 185 11.70 13.43 -3.34
N ILE A 186 12.75 13.23 -2.52
CA ILE A 186 14.12 13.65 -2.79
C ILE A 186 15.04 12.43 -2.68
N GLY A 187 16.03 12.36 -3.58
CA GLY A 187 17.19 11.49 -3.48
C GLY A 187 18.48 12.32 -3.58
N PHE A 188 19.55 11.78 -3.01
CA PHE A 188 20.88 12.37 -3.06
C PHE A 188 21.80 11.52 -3.92
N ILE A 189 22.72 12.20 -4.60
CA ILE A 189 23.78 11.57 -5.40
C ILE A 189 25.11 12.07 -4.88
N TYR A 190 25.98 11.14 -4.51
CA TYR A 190 27.33 11.41 -4.04
C TYR A 190 28.34 10.78 -4.99
N ASP A 191 29.51 11.40 -5.12
CA ASP A 191 30.66 10.74 -5.73
C ASP A 191 31.26 9.75 -4.72
N ILE A 192 31.69 8.59 -5.22
CA ILE A 192 32.19 7.51 -4.34
C ILE A 192 33.60 7.76 -3.80
N ASN A 193 34.31 8.77 -4.37
CA ASN A 193 35.69 9.15 -4.01
C ASN A 193 35.71 10.32 -3.05
#